data_458933f86fcf7dd86654a80fc9863cda
#
_entry.id   458933f86fcf7dd86654a80fc9863cda
#
_cell.length_a   1.000
_cell.length_b   1.000
_cell.length_c   1.000
_cell.angle_alpha   90.00
_cell.angle_beta   90.00
_cell.angle_gamma   90.00
#
_symmetry.space_group_name_H-M   'P 1'
#
loop_
_entity.id
_entity.type
_entity.pdbx_description
1 polymer ?
#
loop_
_entity_poly.entity_id
_entity_poly.type
_entity_poly.pdbx_seq_one_letter_code
_entity_poly.pdbx_strand_id
1 'polypeptide(L)'
;EYCYSYSALLTAFVQNSIIKYKRNKEMLDIIINNTKKYIDTHDKVNRKNKGQFFTPVSIAEFMAVRASGVAEHLSILEPGAGNGMLTAAVIKYCVENDLCKCFDIRFIENDEEVLPILKETVALIKKFVLEAQGSLDVTISTDNYITINEEGLYDIVICNPPYKKMRKNSEESAIMEQYVYGQPNLYSLFMCKAINNLKKGGHFVFITPRSWTSGNYYKLARKYLLENLNLSDLLLFENRDDIFNNEDVLQETLITAGIKGKNQSQFINIYNADNSFQLDPIQMEVPAHLIKGIGVDEYLLLPMSEEDIQIITKMSRTADTFESLGYIFKTGPVVEFRNKNVIASVQRRGYIPMFRAANIVNGQFVFPANTSKAQYVDITEQKLLVSNRNTVLLRRLSAKEEPRRLQSCVYYQSGDNEYISIENHVNYLVHSNGTPLSIDEVEWINGILTSDDYDIYYRIINGSTQVNAGELNKLPLQRREQNEATRR
;
A
#
# COMPACT_ATOMS: atom_id res chain seq x y z
N GLU A 1 -9.17 -19.41 -61.42
CA GLU A 1 -9.95 -18.27 -60.86
C GLU A 1 -10.09 -18.29 -59.33
N TYR A 2 -10.00 -19.46 -58.66
CA TYR A 2 -10.12 -19.54 -57.18
C TYR A 2 -8.87 -19.11 -56.39
N CYS A 3 -7.69 -19.08 -56.98
CA CYS A 3 -6.45 -18.68 -56.28
C CYS A 3 -6.29 -17.15 -56.10
N TYR A 4 -6.89 -16.34 -56.96
CA TYR A 4 -6.82 -14.88 -56.88
C TYR A 4 -7.73 -14.30 -55.80
N SER A 5 -8.81 -14.97 -55.44
CA SER A 5 -9.74 -14.48 -54.37
C SER A 5 -9.20 -14.66 -52.95
N TYR A 6 -8.40 -15.73 -52.71
CA TYR A 6 -7.85 -16.02 -51.40
C TYR A 6 -6.71 -15.04 -51.03
N SER A 7 -5.85 -14.70 -51.99
CA SER A 7 -4.78 -13.70 -51.79
C SER A 7 -5.34 -12.30 -51.57
N ALA A 8 -6.39 -11.91 -52.26
CA ALA A 8 -7.04 -10.60 -52.06
C ALA A 8 -7.74 -10.50 -50.69
N LEU A 9 -8.39 -11.60 -50.27
CA LEU A 9 -9.00 -11.68 -48.92
C LEU A 9 -7.97 -11.66 -47.80
N LEU A 10 -6.85 -12.39 -47.94
CA LEU A 10 -5.76 -12.39 -46.98
C LEU A 10 -5.08 -11.01 -46.90
N THR A 11 -4.85 -10.38 -48.05
CA THR A 11 -4.26 -9.02 -48.11
C THR A 11 -5.20 -7.97 -47.48
N ALA A 12 -6.52 -8.07 -47.77
CA ALA A 12 -7.51 -7.19 -47.15
C ALA A 12 -7.63 -7.43 -45.64
N PHE A 13 -7.55 -8.69 -45.17
CA PHE A 13 -7.54 -9.03 -43.74
C PHE A 13 -6.29 -8.50 -43.04
N VAL A 14 -5.11 -8.67 -43.61
CA VAL A 14 -3.85 -8.14 -43.08
C VAL A 14 -3.84 -6.60 -43.07
N GLN A 15 -4.28 -5.96 -44.17
CA GLN A 15 -4.42 -4.51 -44.23
C GLN A 15 -5.43 -3.98 -43.22
N ASN A 16 -6.59 -4.60 -43.05
CA ASN A 16 -7.57 -4.23 -42.04
C ASN A 16 -7.02 -4.41 -40.63
N SER A 17 -6.28 -5.48 -40.37
CA SER A 17 -5.61 -5.72 -39.09
C SER A 17 -4.53 -4.67 -38.80
N ILE A 18 -3.72 -4.30 -39.80
CA ILE A 18 -2.70 -3.24 -39.67
C ILE A 18 -3.34 -1.86 -39.47
N ILE A 19 -4.43 -1.57 -40.18
CA ILE A 19 -5.19 -0.31 -40.07
C ILE A 19 -5.84 -0.25 -38.66
N LYS A 20 -6.45 -1.36 -38.20
CA LYS A 20 -7.04 -1.51 -36.88
C LYS A 20 -5.95 -1.28 -35.78
N TYR A 21 -4.79 -1.90 -35.93
CA TYR A 21 -3.66 -1.74 -34.98
C TYR A 21 -3.13 -0.30 -34.93
N LYS A 22 -2.94 0.37 -36.09
CA LYS A 22 -2.49 1.77 -36.13
C LYS A 22 -3.50 2.73 -35.50
N ARG A 23 -4.81 2.59 -35.78
CA ARG A 23 -5.88 3.43 -35.22
C ARG A 23 -6.00 3.29 -33.69
N ASN A 24 -5.83 2.08 -33.18
CA ASN A 24 -6.00 1.77 -31.79
C ASN A 24 -4.88 2.37 -30.92
N LYS A 25 -3.67 2.44 -31.45
CA LYS A 25 -2.54 3.11 -30.81
C LYS A 25 -2.73 4.65 -30.79
N GLU A 26 -3.35 5.18 -31.86
CA GLU A 26 -3.55 6.63 -32.04
C GLU A 26 -4.43 7.25 -30.95
N MET A 27 -5.50 6.58 -30.47
CA MET A 27 -6.39 7.13 -29.42
C MET A 27 -5.63 7.41 -28.13
N LEU A 28 -4.92 6.43 -27.58
CA LEU A 28 -4.16 6.60 -26.33
C LEU A 28 -3.01 7.59 -26.52
N ASP A 29 -2.34 7.61 -27.67
CA ASP A 29 -1.27 8.56 -27.99
C ASP A 29 -1.77 10.02 -28.00
N ILE A 30 -3.00 10.25 -28.50
CA ILE A 30 -3.62 11.60 -28.46
C ILE A 30 -3.91 11.99 -27.00
N ILE A 31 -4.46 11.07 -26.17
CA ILE A 31 -4.71 11.34 -24.74
C ILE A 31 -3.41 11.69 -24.02
N ILE A 32 -2.31 10.96 -24.29
CA ILE A 32 -0.97 11.26 -23.72
C ILE A 32 -0.54 12.69 -24.10
N ASN A 33 -0.65 13.04 -25.40
CA ASN A 33 -0.20 14.33 -25.87
C ASN A 33 -1.01 15.49 -25.26
N ASN A 34 -2.33 15.31 -25.10
CA ASN A 34 -3.19 16.29 -24.46
C ASN A 34 -2.84 16.42 -22.95
N THR A 35 -2.58 15.29 -22.29
CA THR A 35 -2.14 15.26 -20.89
C THR A 35 -0.79 15.97 -20.70
N LYS A 36 0.18 15.74 -21.61
CA LYS A 36 1.47 16.45 -21.57
C LYS A 36 1.30 17.95 -21.67
N LYS A 37 0.50 18.44 -22.61
CA LYS A 37 0.20 19.87 -22.76
C LYS A 37 -0.41 20.45 -21.47
N TYR A 38 -1.33 19.72 -20.82
CA TYR A 38 -1.88 20.13 -19.53
C TYR A 38 -0.80 20.21 -18.45
N ILE A 39 0.04 19.19 -18.32
CA ILE A 39 1.15 19.14 -17.34
C ILE A 39 2.11 20.30 -17.54
N ASP A 40 2.48 20.61 -18.79
CA ASP A 40 3.43 21.68 -19.13
C ASP A 40 2.88 23.09 -18.80
N THR A 41 1.56 23.25 -18.73
CA THR A 41 0.89 24.54 -18.46
C THR A 41 0.43 24.71 -17.02
N HIS A 42 0.46 23.66 -16.18
CA HIS A 42 -0.03 23.67 -14.80
C HIS A 42 1.08 23.37 -13.79
N ASP A 43 1.14 24.16 -12.72
CA ASP A 43 2.18 24.08 -11.70
C ASP A 43 2.20 22.71 -10.98
N LYS A 44 3.39 22.11 -10.90
CA LYS A 44 3.62 20.80 -10.25
C LYS A 44 3.18 20.78 -8.77
N VAL A 45 3.43 21.89 -8.03
CA VAL A 45 3.09 21.98 -6.60
C VAL A 45 1.57 21.98 -6.40
N ASN A 46 0.83 22.69 -7.25
CA ASN A 46 -0.64 22.70 -7.21
C ASN A 46 -1.21 21.32 -7.51
N ARG A 47 -0.73 20.64 -8.55
CA ARG A 47 -1.16 19.26 -8.91
C ARG A 47 -0.88 18.29 -7.77
N LYS A 48 0.31 18.35 -7.16
CA LYS A 48 0.68 17.53 -6.00
C LYS A 48 -0.21 17.78 -4.79
N ASN A 49 -0.56 19.04 -4.50
CA ASN A 49 -1.47 19.39 -3.40
C ASN A 49 -2.89 18.87 -3.61
N LYS A 50 -3.34 18.78 -4.87
CA LYS A 50 -4.61 18.19 -5.26
C LYS A 50 -4.55 16.66 -5.25
N GLY A 51 -3.36 16.03 -5.22
CA GLY A 51 -3.14 14.59 -5.33
C GLY A 51 -3.35 14.06 -6.75
N GLN A 52 -3.12 14.89 -7.76
CA GLN A 52 -3.27 14.58 -9.17
C GLN A 52 -2.04 13.87 -9.72
N PHE A 53 -2.21 12.61 -10.13
CA PHE A 53 -1.21 11.80 -10.79
C PHE A 53 -1.84 11.10 -11.98
N PHE A 54 -1.43 11.47 -13.21
CA PHE A 54 -1.94 10.83 -14.42
C PHE A 54 -1.28 9.47 -14.64
N THR A 55 -2.11 8.45 -14.88
CA THR A 55 -1.63 7.08 -15.04
C THR A 55 -0.95 6.90 -16.40
N PRO A 56 0.29 6.38 -16.44
CA PRO A 56 0.97 6.01 -17.69
C PRO A 56 0.19 4.95 -18.48
N VAL A 57 0.34 4.97 -19.82
CA VAL A 57 -0.39 4.04 -20.71
C VAL A 57 -0.10 2.59 -20.39
N SER A 58 1.15 2.21 -20.20
CA SER A 58 1.52 0.82 -19.89
C SER A 58 0.81 0.29 -18.63
N ILE A 59 0.68 1.15 -17.61
CA ILE A 59 -0.07 0.84 -16.39
C ILE A 59 -1.56 0.75 -16.67
N ALA A 60 -2.10 1.70 -17.43
CA ALA A 60 -3.52 1.69 -17.81
C ALA A 60 -3.89 0.44 -18.61
N GLU A 61 -3.04 0.01 -19.55
CA GLU A 61 -3.22 -1.22 -20.32
C GLU A 61 -3.12 -2.47 -19.44
N PHE A 62 -2.18 -2.52 -18.49
CA PHE A 62 -2.11 -3.61 -17.52
C PHE A 62 -3.39 -3.71 -16.66
N MET A 63 -3.90 -2.57 -16.19
CA MET A 63 -5.13 -2.50 -15.40
C MET A 63 -6.36 -2.87 -16.25
N ALA A 64 -6.39 -2.47 -17.51
CA ALA A 64 -7.49 -2.74 -18.43
C ALA A 64 -7.71 -4.25 -18.65
N VAL A 65 -6.64 -5.02 -18.82
CA VAL A 65 -6.73 -6.49 -18.96
C VAL A 65 -7.46 -7.12 -17.78
N ARG A 66 -7.27 -6.58 -16.57
CA ARG A 66 -7.84 -7.10 -15.31
C ARG A 66 -9.23 -6.57 -15.02
N ALA A 67 -9.59 -5.46 -15.63
CA ALA A 67 -10.91 -4.86 -15.53
C ALA A 67 -11.90 -5.43 -16.54
N SER A 68 -11.41 -6.10 -17.61
CA SER A 68 -12.24 -6.53 -18.73
C SER A 68 -12.93 -7.86 -18.47
N GLY A 69 -14.08 -8.03 -19.11
CA GLY A 69 -14.87 -9.26 -19.13
C GLY A 69 -15.70 -9.37 -20.41
N VAL A 70 -16.14 -10.59 -20.74
CA VAL A 70 -17.04 -10.85 -21.86
C VAL A 70 -18.46 -10.48 -21.48
N ALA A 71 -19.04 -9.50 -22.14
CA ALA A 71 -20.43 -9.09 -21.94
C ALA A 71 -20.99 -8.41 -23.19
N GLU A 72 -22.32 -8.45 -23.34
CA GLU A 72 -22.99 -7.68 -24.39
C GLU A 72 -22.92 -6.17 -24.09
N HIS A 73 -22.97 -5.83 -22.81
CA HIS A 73 -22.98 -4.46 -22.31
C HIS A 73 -22.23 -4.36 -20.99
N LEU A 74 -21.38 -3.34 -20.83
CA LEU A 74 -20.61 -3.08 -19.61
C LEU A 74 -20.89 -1.69 -19.05
N SER A 75 -21.21 -1.62 -17.76
CA SER A 75 -21.29 -0.38 -17.00
C SER A 75 -19.96 -0.13 -16.25
N ILE A 76 -19.31 1.01 -16.51
CA ILE A 76 -17.97 1.36 -16.01
C ILE A 76 -18.05 2.63 -15.17
N LEU A 77 -17.46 2.60 -13.98
CA LEU A 77 -17.26 3.77 -13.12
C LEU A 77 -15.76 4.04 -12.99
N GLU A 78 -15.35 5.28 -13.29
CA GLU A 78 -14.01 5.81 -13.00
C GLU A 78 -14.13 7.02 -12.06
N PRO A 79 -13.99 6.82 -10.72
CA PRO A 79 -13.99 7.93 -9.78
C PRO A 79 -12.61 8.57 -9.66
N GLY A 80 -12.57 9.93 -9.66
CA GLY A 80 -11.31 10.68 -9.78
C GLY A 80 -10.70 10.45 -11.16
N ALA A 81 -11.52 10.67 -12.21
CA ALA A 81 -11.22 10.21 -13.57
C ALA A 81 -9.98 10.87 -14.20
N GLY A 82 -9.59 12.05 -13.71
CA GLY A 82 -8.48 12.78 -14.30
C GLY A 82 -8.67 12.98 -15.80
N ASN A 83 -7.75 12.46 -16.59
CA ASN A 83 -7.84 12.53 -18.05
C ASN A 83 -8.65 11.40 -18.70
N GLY A 84 -9.23 10.44 -17.93
CA GLY A 84 -10.02 9.31 -18.45
C GLY A 84 -9.19 8.19 -19.11
N MET A 85 -7.89 8.15 -18.88
CA MET A 85 -6.97 7.17 -19.49
C MET A 85 -7.33 5.73 -19.13
N LEU A 86 -7.73 5.45 -17.89
CA LEU A 86 -8.02 4.07 -17.46
C LEU A 86 -9.23 3.50 -18.20
N THR A 87 -10.32 4.23 -18.25
CA THR A 87 -11.51 3.81 -19.02
C THR A 87 -11.22 3.71 -20.50
N ALA A 88 -10.43 4.65 -21.08
CA ALA A 88 -10.02 4.56 -22.48
C ALA A 88 -9.25 3.26 -22.79
N ALA A 89 -8.33 2.86 -21.89
CA ALA A 89 -7.60 1.61 -22.02
C ALA A 89 -8.52 0.37 -21.90
N VAL A 90 -9.49 0.37 -20.98
CA VAL A 90 -10.48 -0.72 -20.83
C VAL A 90 -11.29 -0.88 -22.11
N ILE A 91 -11.84 0.21 -22.65
CA ILE A 91 -12.65 0.19 -23.86
C ILE A 91 -11.83 -0.29 -25.06
N LYS A 92 -10.61 0.25 -25.21
CA LYS A 92 -9.68 -0.21 -26.25
C LYS A 92 -9.49 -1.72 -26.16
N TYR A 93 -9.16 -2.23 -24.98
CA TYR A 93 -8.92 -3.66 -24.78
C TYR A 93 -10.17 -4.51 -25.08
N CYS A 94 -11.35 -4.11 -24.59
CA CYS A 94 -12.59 -4.83 -24.83
C CYS A 94 -12.95 -4.88 -26.34
N VAL A 95 -12.83 -3.77 -27.04
CA VAL A 95 -13.15 -3.69 -28.49
C VAL A 95 -12.13 -4.46 -29.32
N GLU A 96 -10.84 -4.37 -29.02
CA GLU A 96 -9.78 -5.07 -29.75
C GLU A 96 -9.88 -6.59 -29.63
N ASN A 97 -10.33 -7.09 -28.49
CA ASN A 97 -10.45 -8.51 -28.20
C ASN A 97 -11.88 -9.05 -28.39
N ASP A 98 -12.78 -8.26 -28.98
CA ASP A 98 -14.19 -8.59 -29.20
C ASP A 98 -14.93 -9.05 -27.93
N LEU A 99 -14.57 -8.48 -26.77
CA LEU A 99 -15.17 -8.81 -25.47
C LEU A 99 -16.48 -8.03 -25.21
N CYS A 100 -16.52 -6.74 -25.58
CA CYS A 100 -17.67 -5.86 -25.48
C CYS A 100 -17.53 -4.67 -26.44
N LYS A 101 -18.68 -4.16 -26.94
CA LYS A 101 -18.76 -2.95 -27.79
C LYS A 101 -19.81 -1.96 -27.31
N CYS A 102 -20.58 -2.29 -26.27
CA CYS A 102 -21.63 -1.44 -25.74
C CYS A 102 -21.32 -1.05 -24.29
N PHE A 103 -21.25 0.26 -24.02
CA PHE A 103 -20.76 0.76 -22.73
C PHE A 103 -21.63 1.87 -22.16
N ASP A 104 -21.90 1.81 -20.86
CA ASP A 104 -22.37 2.93 -20.05
C ASP A 104 -21.24 3.37 -19.13
N ILE A 105 -20.80 4.62 -19.27
CA ILE A 105 -19.65 5.14 -18.55
C ILE A 105 -20.07 6.26 -17.64
N ARG A 106 -19.64 6.19 -16.38
CA ARG A 106 -19.71 7.29 -15.45
C ARG A 106 -18.32 7.71 -15.01
N PHE A 107 -17.98 8.94 -15.37
CA PHE A 107 -16.81 9.63 -14.85
C PHE A 107 -17.22 10.54 -13.68
N ILE A 108 -16.40 10.55 -12.62
CA ILE A 108 -16.53 11.49 -11.51
C ILE A 108 -15.20 12.22 -11.39
N GLU A 109 -15.21 13.54 -11.69
CA GLU A 109 -14.01 14.41 -11.62
C GLU A 109 -14.42 15.79 -11.14
N ASN A 110 -13.94 16.18 -9.96
CA ASN A 110 -14.33 17.44 -9.31
C ASN A 110 -13.34 18.59 -9.53
N ASP A 111 -12.22 18.35 -10.22
CA ASP A 111 -11.29 19.41 -10.60
C ASP A 111 -11.67 20.03 -11.95
N GLU A 112 -12.21 21.25 -11.90
CA GLU A 112 -12.64 21.97 -13.08
C GLU A 112 -11.52 22.19 -14.11
N GLU A 113 -10.25 22.28 -13.68
CA GLU A 113 -9.11 22.46 -14.57
C GLU A 113 -8.84 21.21 -15.44
N VAL A 114 -9.24 20.03 -14.97
CA VAL A 114 -9.05 18.74 -15.67
C VAL A 114 -10.22 18.41 -16.60
N LEU A 115 -11.42 18.93 -16.34
CA LEU A 115 -12.62 18.63 -17.14
C LEU A 115 -12.46 18.84 -18.66
N PRO A 116 -11.73 19.86 -19.16
CA PRO A 116 -11.53 20.01 -20.60
C PRO A 116 -10.84 18.79 -21.23
N ILE A 117 -9.73 18.32 -20.65
CA ILE A 117 -9.00 17.15 -21.19
C ILE A 117 -9.81 15.85 -21.07
N LEU A 118 -10.61 15.70 -20.01
CA LEU A 118 -11.52 14.57 -19.85
C LEU A 118 -12.58 14.58 -20.96
N LYS A 119 -13.19 15.73 -21.28
CA LYS A 119 -14.16 15.87 -22.36
C LYS A 119 -13.57 15.55 -23.75
N GLU A 120 -12.32 15.95 -23.97
CA GLU A 120 -11.59 15.57 -25.21
C GLU A 120 -11.39 14.05 -25.27
N THR A 121 -10.99 13.41 -24.18
CA THR A 121 -10.87 11.95 -24.09
C THR A 121 -12.21 11.26 -24.36
N VAL A 122 -13.32 11.73 -23.78
CA VAL A 122 -14.66 11.21 -24.02
C VAL A 122 -15.03 11.28 -25.53
N ALA A 123 -14.71 12.38 -26.20
CA ALA A 123 -14.94 12.50 -27.62
C ALA A 123 -14.14 11.48 -28.46
N LEU A 124 -12.88 11.24 -28.08
CA LEU A 124 -12.03 10.22 -28.70
C LEU A 124 -12.59 8.80 -28.49
N ILE A 125 -12.97 8.45 -27.26
CA ILE A 125 -13.59 7.16 -26.92
C ILE A 125 -14.87 6.96 -27.72
N LYS A 126 -15.74 7.98 -27.79
CA LYS A 126 -17.00 7.93 -28.53
C LYS A 126 -16.77 7.66 -30.02
N LYS A 127 -15.82 8.36 -30.63
CA LYS A 127 -15.42 8.13 -32.00
C LYS A 127 -14.94 6.68 -32.21
N PHE A 128 -14.05 6.21 -31.32
CA PHE A 128 -13.47 4.86 -31.39
C PHE A 128 -14.54 3.75 -31.30
N VAL A 129 -15.49 3.86 -30.37
CA VAL A 129 -16.58 2.88 -30.19
C VAL A 129 -17.52 2.88 -31.38
N LEU A 130 -17.89 4.05 -31.90
CA LEU A 130 -18.76 4.16 -33.08
C LEU A 130 -18.11 3.57 -34.31
N GLU A 131 -16.81 3.77 -34.54
CA GLU A 131 -16.06 3.16 -35.63
C GLU A 131 -15.99 1.62 -35.51
N ALA A 132 -16.08 1.08 -34.30
CA ALA A 132 -16.18 -0.34 -34.00
C ALA A 132 -17.62 -0.88 -34.08
N GLN A 133 -18.58 -0.06 -34.53
CA GLN A 133 -20.01 -0.39 -34.61
C GLN A 133 -20.62 -0.70 -33.20
N GLY A 134 -20.08 -0.12 -32.16
CA GLY A 134 -20.60 -0.21 -30.79
C GLY A 134 -21.48 0.97 -30.40
N SER A 135 -21.92 0.96 -29.16
CA SER A 135 -22.70 2.06 -28.54
C SER A 135 -22.03 2.53 -27.24
N LEU A 136 -22.18 3.82 -26.97
CA LEU A 136 -21.57 4.45 -25.80
C LEU A 136 -22.53 5.51 -25.21
N ASP A 137 -22.89 5.33 -23.95
CA ASP A 137 -23.46 6.38 -23.14
C ASP A 137 -22.46 6.88 -22.08
N VAL A 138 -22.37 8.21 -21.87
CA VAL A 138 -21.36 8.81 -20.98
C VAL A 138 -21.96 9.88 -20.12
N THR A 139 -21.77 9.75 -18.82
CA THR A 139 -22.10 10.78 -17.82
C THR A 139 -20.81 11.27 -17.14
N ILE A 140 -20.63 12.59 -17.04
CA ILE A 140 -19.58 13.22 -16.25
C ILE A 140 -20.23 13.93 -15.07
N SER A 141 -19.83 13.61 -13.82
CA SER A 141 -20.25 14.29 -12.60
C SER A 141 -19.07 15.02 -11.98
N THR A 142 -19.34 16.20 -11.43
CA THR A 142 -18.37 17.02 -10.65
C THR A 142 -18.58 16.89 -9.15
N ASP A 143 -19.46 16.00 -8.72
CA ASP A 143 -19.76 15.76 -7.32
C ASP A 143 -18.55 15.16 -6.55
N ASN A 144 -18.56 15.30 -5.23
CA ASN A 144 -17.63 14.55 -4.39
C ASN A 144 -18.01 13.06 -4.40
N TYR A 145 -17.13 12.22 -4.93
CA TYR A 145 -17.37 10.79 -5.06
C TYR A 145 -17.85 10.13 -3.77
N ILE A 146 -17.31 10.54 -2.62
CA ILE A 146 -17.67 9.93 -1.33
C ILE A 146 -19.14 10.20 -0.96
N THR A 147 -19.70 11.33 -1.37
CA THR A 147 -21.07 11.74 -1.03
C THR A 147 -22.14 11.11 -1.94
N ILE A 148 -21.75 10.59 -3.12
CA ILE A 148 -22.71 9.97 -4.06
C ILE A 148 -23.25 8.68 -3.48
N ASN A 149 -24.58 8.49 -3.50
CA ASN A 149 -25.23 7.28 -3.01
C ASN A 149 -25.65 6.38 -4.18
N GLU A 150 -24.73 5.54 -4.64
CA GLU A 150 -24.93 4.55 -5.71
C GLU A 150 -24.37 3.21 -5.26
N GLU A 151 -25.17 2.15 -5.31
CA GLU A 151 -24.77 0.81 -4.88
C GLU A 151 -25.13 -0.26 -5.92
N GLY A 152 -24.21 -1.17 -6.19
CA GLY A 152 -24.47 -2.35 -7.01
C GLY A 152 -24.81 -2.07 -8.48
N LEU A 153 -24.30 -0.97 -9.06
CA LEU A 153 -24.69 -0.50 -10.40
C LEU A 153 -23.67 -0.83 -11.49
N TYR A 154 -22.38 -1.04 -11.12
CA TYR A 154 -21.31 -1.12 -12.09
C TYR A 154 -20.73 -2.51 -12.21
N ASP A 155 -20.42 -2.90 -13.46
CA ASP A 155 -19.69 -4.13 -13.77
C ASP A 155 -18.19 -3.95 -13.51
N ILE A 156 -17.69 -2.73 -13.69
CA ILE A 156 -16.27 -2.39 -13.53
C ILE A 156 -16.15 -1.09 -12.73
N VAL A 157 -15.30 -1.09 -11.70
CA VAL A 157 -14.78 0.15 -11.09
C VAL A 157 -13.27 0.12 -11.20
N ILE A 158 -12.73 1.09 -11.97
CA ILE A 158 -11.29 1.25 -12.20
C ILE A 158 -10.86 2.64 -11.74
N CYS A 159 -9.73 2.74 -11.00
CA CYS A 159 -9.39 4.01 -10.38
C CYS A 159 -7.90 4.16 -10.05
N ASN A 160 -7.39 5.36 -10.26
CA ASN A 160 -6.20 5.91 -9.60
C ASN A 160 -6.68 7.04 -8.67
N PRO A 161 -7.00 6.76 -7.40
CA PRO A 161 -7.61 7.72 -6.50
C PRO A 161 -6.62 8.78 -6.02
N PRO A 162 -7.07 9.94 -5.53
CA PRO A 162 -6.18 10.96 -4.98
C PRO A 162 -5.50 10.51 -3.69
N TYR A 163 -4.16 10.67 -3.60
CA TYR A 163 -3.34 10.29 -2.43
C TYR A 163 -3.28 11.42 -1.41
N LYS A 164 -4.40 11.68 -0.74
CA LYS A 164 -4.55 12.80 0.19
C LYS A 164 -4.91 12.31 1.60
N LYS A 165 -4.15 12.79 2.60
CA LYS A 165 -4.51 12.57 4.01
C LYS A 165 -5.76 13.36 4.36
N MET A 166 -6.69 12.72 5.06
CA MET A 166 -7.94 13.32 5.50
C MET A 166 -7.87 13.71 6.97
N ARG A 167 -8.63 14.75 7.35
CA ARG A 167 -8.87 15.03 8.76
C ARG A 167 -9.89 14.01 9.29
N LYS A 168 -9.68 13.53 10.54
CA LYS A 168 -10.61 12.59 11.18
C LYS A 168 -12.06 13.10 11.21
N ASN A 169 -12.25 14.41 11.27
CA ASN A 169 -13.56 15.07 11.37
C ASN A 169 -13.99 15.71 10.03
N SER A 170 -13.45 15.27 8.88
CA SER A 170 -13.96 15.72 7.59
C SER A 170 -15.31 15.08 7.28
N GLU A 171 -16.08 15.71 6.39
CA GLU A 171 -17.37 15.19 5.94
C GLU A 171 -17.26 13.76 5.39
N GLU A 172 -16.27 13.51 4.55
CA GLU A 172 -16.01 12.20 3.97
C GLU A 172 -15.66 11.16 5.04
N SER A 173 -14.89 11.55 6.07
CA SER A 173 -14.58 10.67 7.19
C SER A 173 -15.81 10.35 8.03
N ALA A 174 -16.75 11.27 8.16
CA ALA A 174 -18.00 11.04 8.87
C ALA A 174 -18.94 10.12 8.09
N ILE A 175 -19.10 10.33 6.78
CA ILE A 175 -19.91 9.47 5.89
C ILE A 175 -19.37 8.02 5.89
N MET A 176 -18.05 7.87 5.93
CA MET A 176 -17.36 6.58 5.82
C MET A 176 -16.80 6.10 7.18
N GLU A 177 -17.38 6.55 8.32
CA GLU A 177 -16.79 6.31 9.66
C GLU A 177 -16.55 4.84 9.98
N GLN A 178 -17.38 3.94 9.47
CA GLN A 178 -17.23 2.49 9.64
C GLN A 178 -15.92 1.92 9.06
N TYR A 179 -15.26 2.63 8.15
CA TYR A 179 -13.98 2.26 7.52
C TYR A 179 -12.81 3.07 8.06
N VAL A 180 -13.08 4.03 8.96
CA VAL A 180 -12.07 4.98 9.45
C VAL A 180 -11.50 4.56 10.79
N TYR A 181 -10.18 4.41 10.86
CA TYR A 181 -9.45 4.25 12.12
C TYR A 181 -8.31 5.27 12.20
N GLY A 182 -8.39 6.18 13.18
CA GLY A 182 -7.37 7.23 13.34
C GLY A 182 -7.43 8.29 12.23
N GLN A 183 -6.32 8.51 11.52
CA GLN A 183 -6.24 9.50 10.44
C GLN A 183 -6.29 8.79 9.07
N PRO A 184 -7.42 8.81 8.36
CA PRO A 184 -7.58 8.10 7.10
C PRO A 184 -6.84 8.80 5.95
N ASN A 185 -6.68 8.05 4.86
CA ASN A 185 -6.29 8.59 3.56
C ASN A 185 -7.44 8.42 2.59
N LEU A 186 -7.67 9.41 1.73
CA LEU A 186 -8.81 9.44 0.82
C LEU A 186 -8.88 8.20 -0.09
N TYR A 187 -7.73 7.72 -0.60
CA TYR A 187 -7.70 6.55 -1.47
C TYR A 187 -8.31 5.30 -0.82
N SER A 188 -8.13 5.11 0.51
CA SER A 188 -8.71 3.94 1.19
C SER A 188 -10.23 4.01 1.29
N LEU A 189 -10.80 5.22 1.40
CA LEU A 189 -12.25 5.43 1.37
C LEU A 189 -12.81 5.21 -0.04
N PHE A 190 -12.09 5.65 -1.08
CA PHE A 190 -12.42 5.35 -2.48
C PHE A 190 -12.50 3.85 -2.73
N MET A 191 -11.50 3.08 -2.26
CA MET A 191 -11.50 1.61 -2.39
C MET A 191 -12.73 0.96 -1.74
N CYS A 192 -13.07 1.34 -0.50
CA CYS A 192 -14.24 0.80 0.19
C CYS A 192 -15.54 1.16 -0.54
N LYS A 193 -15.68 2.41 -1.00
CA LYS A 193 -16.86 2.86 -1.72
C LYS A 193 -17.00 2.17 -3.07
N ALA A 194 -15.91 1.94 -3.78
CA ALA A 194 -15.89 1.23 -5.06
C ALA A 194 -16.49 -0.17 -4.95
N ILE A 195 -16.20 -0.89 -3.85
CA ILE A 195 -16.82 -2.20 -3.60
C ILE A 195 -18.34 -2.06 -3.46
N ASN A 196 -18.85 -1.01 -2.79
CA ASN A 196 -20.30 -0.80 -2.68
C ASN A 196 -20.92 -0.52 -4.05
N ASN A 197 -20.23 0.26 -4.90
CA ASN A 197 -20.72 0.61 -6.23
C ASN A 197 -20.78 -0.59 -7.20
N LEU A 198 -19.92 -1.60 -7.03
CA LEU A 198 -19.86 -2.77 -7.89
C LEU A 198 -21.10 -3.67 -7.74
N LYS A 199 -21.55 -4.25 -8.84
CA LYS A 199 -22.43 -5.43 -8.85
C LYS A 199 -21.70 -6.62 -8.21
N LYS A 200 -22.44 -7.63 -7.76
CA LYS A 200 -21.85 -8.92 -7.37
C LYS A 200 -21.18 -9.55 -8.62
N GLY A 201 -19.93 -9.96 -8.49
CA GLY A 201 -19.13 -10.43 -9.63
C GLY A 201 -18.49 -9.32 -10.46
N GLY A 202 -18.68 -8.05 -10.10
CA GLY A 202 -18.04 -6.92 -10.78
C GLY A 202 -16.54 -6.79 -10.47
N HIS A 203 -15.80 -6.22 -11.42
CA HIS A 203 -14.36 -6.09 -11.39
C HIS A 203 -13.91 -4.83 -10.68
N PHE A 204 -13.02 -4.99 -9.71
CA PHE A 204 -12.34 -3.94 -8.96
C PHE A 204 -10.89 -3.85 -9.41
N VAL A 205 -10.43 -2.69 -9.89
CA VAL A 205 -9.01 -2.49 -10.26
C VAL A 205 -8.54 -1.12 -9.82
N PHE A 206 -7.62 -1.09 -8.86
CA PHE A 206 -7.11 0.14 -8.25
C PHE A 206 -5.60 0.18 -8.24
N ILE A 207 -5.02 1.37 -8.48
CA ILE A 207 -3.62 1.66 -8.22
C ILE A 207 -3.52 2.59 -7.02
N THR A 208 -2.78 2.21 -5.98
CA THR A 208 -2.71 2.94 -4.70
C THR A 208 -1.33 2.77 -4.05
N PRO A 209 -0.96 3.63 -3.08
CA PRO A 209 0.16 3.31 -2.20
C PRO A 209 -0.08 1.99 -1.47
N ARG A 210 0.98 1.16 -1.33
CA ARG A 210 0.87 -0.15 -0.66
C ARG A 210 0.61 -0.04 0.86
N SER A 211 0.72 1.13 1.46
CA SER A 211 0.62 1.32 2.93
C SER A 211 -0.70 0.84 3.56
N TRP A 212 -1.76 0.65 2.77
CA TRP A 212 -3.00 0.06 3.27
C TRP A 212 -2.87 -1.43 3.61
N THR A 213 -1.88 -2.13 3.05
CA THR A 213 -1.73 -3.59 3.24
C THR A 213 -1.34 -3.98 4.66
N SER A 214 -0.61 -3.12 5.39
CA SER A 214 -0.16 -3.38 6.76
C SER A 214 -0.44 -2.24 7.75
N GLY A 215 -0.57 -1.00 7.27
CA GLY A 215 -0.69 0.18 8.11
C GLY A 215 -1.90 0.14 9.05
N ASN A 216 -1.68 0.50 10.32
CA ASN A 216 -2.71 0.45 11.37
C ASN A 216 -3.91 1.37 11.09
N TYR A 217 -3.70 2.52 10.44
CA TYR A 217 -4.80 3.43 10.10
C TYR A 217 -5.78 2.85 9.08
N TYR A 218 -5.39 1.81 8.35
CA TYR A 218 -6.19 1.18 7.30
C TYR A 218 -6.88 -0.12 7.75
N LYS A 219 -6.74 -0.52 9.01
CA LYS A 219 -7.21 -1.84 9.48
C LYS A 219 -8.69 -2.10 9.21
N LEU A 220 -9.58 -1.11 9.39
CA LEU A 220 -11.01 -1.28 9.13
C LEU A 220 -11.31 -1.34 7.63
N ALA A 221 -10.69 -0.46 6.84
CA ALA A 221 -10.81 -0.49 5.38
C ALA A 221 -10.24 -1.79 4.81
N ARG A 222 -9.04 -2.22 5.25
CA ARG A 222 -8.42 -3.47 4.82
C ARG A 222 -9.28 -4.69 5.15
N LYS A 223 -9.82 -4.76 6.37
CA LYS A 223 -10.74 -5.83 6.75
C LYS A 223 -11.93 -5.88 5.80
N TYR A 224 -12.57 -4.74 5.55
CA TYR A 224 -13.71 -4.66 4.65
C TYR A 224 -13.36 -5.11 3.22
N LEU A 225 -12.21 -4.67 2.69
CA LEU A 225 -11.70 -5.07 1.38
C LEU A 225 -11.53 -6.59 1.30
N LEU A 226 -10.83 -7.18 2.26
CA LEU A 226 -10.52 -8.62 2.27
C LEU A 226 -11.76 -9.51 2.51
N GLU A 227 -12.81 -8.99 3.14
CA GLU A 227 -14.08 -9.72 3.36
C GLU A 227 -15.02 -9.67 2.15
N ASN A 228 -14.89 -8.66 1.28
CA ASN A 228 -15.86 -8.41 0.21
C ASN A 228 -15.26 -8.49 -1.20
N LEU A 229 -13.94 -8.61 -1.31
CA LEU A 229 -13.22 -8.71 -2.56
C LEU A 229 -12.46 -10.03 -2.66
N ASN A 230 -12.73 -10.77 -3.72
CA ASN A 230 -11.95 -11.92 -4.12
C ASN A 230 -10.75 -11.43 -4.93
N LEU A 231 -9.60 -11.30 -4.30
CA LEU A 231 -8.37 -10.82 -4.93
C LEU A 231 -7.93 -11.80 -6.03
N SER A 232 -7.58 -11.28 -7.19
CA SER A 232 -7.04 -12.05 -8.32
C SER A 232 -5.59 -11.71 -8.63
N ASP A 233 -5.23 -10.42 -8.60
CA ASP A 233 -3.92 -9.94 -9.02
C ASP A 233 -3.42 -8.81 -8.13
N LEU A 234 -2.12 -8.85 -7.84
CA LEU A 234 -1.38 -7.81 -7.12
C LEU A 234 -0.10 -7.50 -7.93
N LEU A 235 0.09 -6.25 -8.34
CA LEU A 235 1.33 -5.79 -8.96
C LEU A 235 2.00 -4.76 -8.08
N LEU A 236 3.20 -5.07 -7.59
CA LEU A 236 4.03 -4.17 -6.81
C LEU A 236 5.12 -3.54 -7.67
N PHE A 237 5.30 -2.24 -7.56
CA PHE A 237 6.39 -1.52 -8.18
C PHE A 237 7.52 -1.33 -7.17
N GLU A 238 8.71 -1.84 -7.49
CA GLU A 238 9.87 -1.84 -6.58
C GLU A 238 10.44 -0.45 -6.34
N ASN A 239 10.45 0.39 -7.37
CA ASN A 239 11.01 1.73 -7.29
C ASN A 239 9.94 2.82 -7.20
N ARG A 240 10.23 3.80 -6.33
CA ARG A 240 9.31 4.88 -5.95
C ARG A 240 9.27 6.00 -6.98
N ASP A 241 10.33 6.21 -7.74
CA ASP A 241 10.56 7.42 -8.53
C ASP A 241 10.07 7.34 -9.98
N ASP A 242 9.75 6.14 -10.50
CA ASP A 242 9.62 5.93 -11.94
C ASP A 242 8.20 5.84 -12.47
N ILE A 243 7.20 5.57 -11.63
CA ILE A 243 5.82 5.36 -12.08
C ILE A 243 5.19 6.65 -12.62
N PHE A 244 5.46 7.78 -12.00
CA PHE A 244 4.84 9.05 -12.33
C PHE A 244 5.83 10.10 -12.86
N ASN A 245 6.86 9.70 -13.61
CA ASN A 245 7.79 10.59 -14.34
C ASN A 245 8.18 11.85 -13.55
N ASN A 246 9.03 11.73 -12.52
CA ASN A 246 9.52 12.85 -11.70
C ASN A 246 8.50 13.53 -10.77
N GLU A 247 7.40 12.91 -10.45
CA GLU A 247 6.41 13.48 -9.54
C GLU A 247 6.61 13.09 -8.06
N ASP A 248 7.82 12.81 -7.57
CA ASP A 248 8.18 12.58 -6.16
C ASP A 248 7.14 11.77 -5.33
N VAL A 249 6.62 10.66 -5.86
CA VAL A 249 5.76 9.76 -5.09
C VAL A 249 6.66 8.90 -4.20
N LEU A 250 6.83 9.29 -2.95
CA LEU A 250 7.73 8.66 -1.98
C LEU A 250 7.26 7.28 -1.46
N GLN A 251 6.19 6.71 -2.02
CA GLN A 251 5.61 5.47 -1.53
C GLN A 251 5.58 4.41 -2.62
N GLU A 252 5.89 3.16 -2.25
CA GLU A 252 5.70 2.02 -3.14
C GLU A 252 4.22 1.94 -3.55
N THR A 253 3.99 1.75 -4.84
CA THR A 253 2.67 1.70 -5.44
C THR A 253 2.27 0.26 -5.70
N LEU A 254 0.99 -0.05 -5.49
CA LEU A 254 0.41 -1.37 -5.65
C LEU A 254 -0.82 -1.28 -6.56
N ILE A 255 -0.88 -2.07 -7.62
CA ILE A 255 -2.12 -2.34 -8.32
C ILE A 255 -2.78 -3.54 -7.64
N THR A 256 -4.07 -3.38 -7.31
CA THR A 256 -4.90 -4.40 -6.72
C THR A 256 -6.07 -4.68 -7.65
N ALA A 257 -6.21 -5.91 -8.10
CA ALA A 257 -7.36 -6.36 -8.86
C ALA A 257 -8.10 -7.48 -8.14
N GLY A 258 -9.41 -7.56 -8.36
CA GLY A 258 -10.26 -8.59 -7.78
C GLY A 258 -11.71 -8.46 -8.24
N ILE A 259 -12.52 -9.41 -7.79
CA ILE A 259 -13.93 -9.50 -8.14
C ILE A 259 -14.77 -9.37 -6.87
N LYS A 260 -15.81 -8.53 -6.89
CA LYS A 260 -16.72 -8.39 -5.74
C LYS A 260 -17.43 -9.70 -5.43
N GLY A 261 -17.16 -10.26 -4.26
CA GLY A 261 -17.74 -11.51 -3.79
C GLY A 261 -17.03 -12.06 -2.56
N LYS A 262 -17.66 -13.06 -1.92
CA LYS A 262 -17.12 -13.70 -0.71
C LYS A 262 -16.36 -15.00 -0.99
N ASN A 263 -16.42 -15.52 -2.22
CA ASN A 263 -15.69 -16.72 -2.59
C ASN A 263 -14.22 -16.34 -2.82
N GLN A 264 -13.31 -16.87 -2.02
CA GLN A 264 -11.88 -16.58 -2.20
C GLN A 264 -11.31 -17.45 -3.32
N SER A 265 -10.51 -16.85 -4.20
CA SER A 265 -9.65 -17.58 -5.12
C SER A 265 -8.72 -18.51 -4.34
N GLN A 266 -8.39 -19.65 -4.92
CA GLN A 266 -7.37 -20.54 -4.31
C GLN A 266 -5.98 -19.94 -4.43
N PHE A 267 -5.74 -19.16 -5.49
CA PHE A 267 -4.47 -18.53 -5.81
C PHE A 267 -4.65 -17.05 -6.16
N ILE A 268 -3.61 -16.28 -5.95
CA ILE A 268 -3.50 -14.87 -6.33
C ILE A 268 -2.23 -14.72 -7.16
N ASN A 269 -2.35 -14.04 -8.32
CA ASN A 269 -1.20 -13.72 -9.14
C ASN A 269 -0.46 -12.51 -8.56
N ILE A 270 0.84 -12.65 -8.34
CA ILE A 270 1.70 -11.55 -7.89
C ILE A 270 2.68 -11.20 -9.01
N TYR A 271 2.74 -9.92 -9.31
CA TYR A 271 3.59 -9.35 -10.35
C TYR A 271 4.55 -8.35 -9.71
N ASN A 272 5.79 -8.39 -10.16
CA ASN A 272 6.81 -7.40 -9.83
C ASN A 272 7.16 -6.64 -11.11
N ALA A 273 7.15 -5.33 -11.05
CA ALA A 273 7.62 -4.50 -12.13
C ALA A 273 8.93 -3.83 -11.72
N ASP A 274 9.95 -3.95 -12.57
CA ASP A 274 11.16 -3.14 -12.47
C ASP A 274 10.94 -1.76 -13.10
N ASN A 275 11.98 -0.92 -13.04
CA ASN A 275 11.95 0.47 -13.50
C ASN A 275 11.76 0.66 -15.00
N SER A 276 11.90 -0.38 -15.80
CA SER A 276 11.95 -0.25 -17.25
C SER A 276 10.57 -0.18 -17.90
N PHE A 277 9.47 -0.39 -17.14
CA PHE A 277 8.10 -0.52 -17.66
C PHE A 277 7.96 -1.53 -18.82
N GLN A 278 9.01 -2.30 -19.09
CA GLN A 278 8.88 -3.48 -19.92
C GLN A 278 8.16 -4.52 -19.08
N LEU A 279 6.87 -4.62 -19.34
CA LEU A 279 5.98 -5.57 -18.69
C LEU A 279 6.28 -7.00 -19.19
N ASP A 280 7.39 -7.56 -18.72
CA ASP A 280 7.50 -8.98 -18.43
C ASP A 280 7.56 -9.13 -16.91
N PRO A 281 6.46 -8.84 -16.22
CA PRO A 281 6.41 -9.00 -14.79
C PRO A 281 6.59 -10.48 -14.48
N ILE A 282 7.54 -10.80 -13.59
CA ILE A 282 7.68 -12.14 -13.06
C ILE A 282 6.34 -12.46 -12.39
N GLN A 283 5.60 -13.37 -12.98
CA GLN A 283 4.33 -13.81 -12.44
C GLN A 283 4.59 -14.96 -11.48
N MET A 284 4.15 -14.80 -10.24
CA MET A 284 4.07 -15.87 -9.26
C MET A 284 2.61 -16.15 -8.92
N GLU A 285 2.21 -17.41 -8.96
CA GLU A 285 0.91 -17.84 -8.49
C GLU A 285 1.04 -18.30 -7.04
N VAL A 286 0.47 -17.53 -6.10
CA VAL A 286 0.64 -17.74 -4.67
C VAL A 286 -0.68 -18.20 -4.06
N PRO A 287 -0.70 -19.27 -3.23
CA PRO A 287 -1.90 -19.68 -2.51
C PRO A 287 -2.48 -18.53 -1.68
N ALA A 288 -3.77 -18.23 -1.86
CA ALA A 288 -4.40 -17.05 -1.26
C ALA A 288 -4.32 -17.02 0.28
N HIS A 289 -4.26 -18.20 0.94
CA HIS A 289 -4.12 -18.25 2.39
C HIS A 289 -2.74 -17.79 2.89
N LEU A 290 -1.70 -17.80 2.03
CA LEU A 290 -0.37 -17.30 2.36
C LEU A 290 -0.24 -15.78 2.21
N ILE A 291 -1.15 -15.13 1.50
CA ILE A 291 -1.15 -13.68 1.32
C ILE A 291 -1.70 -12.95 2.55
N LYS A 292 -2.49 -13.63 3.37
CA LYS A 292 -3.01 -13.07 4.62
C LYS A 292 -2.03 -13.31 5.77
N GLY A 293 -1.65 -12.23 6.45
CA GLY A 293 -0.79 -12.30 7.63
C GLY A 293 -1.49 -12.97 8.82
N ILE A 294 -0.70 -13.38 9.79
CA ILE A 294 -1.16 -14.04 11.01
C ILE A 294 -1.70 -12.97 11.99
N GLY A 295 -2.77 -13.29 12.71
CA GLY A 295 -3.33 -12.47 13.78
C GLY A 295 -4.65 -11.79 13.44
N VAL A 296 -5.15 -11.00 14.41
CA VAL A 296 -6.49 -10.38 14.36
C VAL A 296 -6.60 -9.29 13.29
N ASP A 297 -5.50 -8.58 13.03
CA ASP A 297 -5.41 -7.59 11.97
C ASP A 297 -4.79 -8.25 10.75
N GLU A 298 -5.61 -8.74 9.86
CA GLU A 298 -5.18 -9.40 8.63
C GLU A 298 -4.32 -8.45 7.78
N TYR A 299 -2.99 -8.58 7.86
CA TYR A 299 -2.08 -7.91 6.92
C TYR A 299 -2.16 -8.61 5.57
N LEU A 300 -1.98 -7.84 4.50
CA LEU A 300 -1.76 -8.39 3.18
C LEU A 300 -0.25 -8.51 2.97
N LEU A 301 0.24 -9.74 2.88
CA LEU A 301 1.64 -10.04 2.62
C LEU A 301 1.92 -9.93 1.12
N LEU A 302 3.05 -9.34 0.76
CA LEU A 302 3.45 -9.10 -0.63
C LEU A 302 4.80 -9.77 -0.90
N PRO A 303 4.83 -11.09 -1.15
CA PRO A 303 6.06 -11.78 -1.53
C PRO A 303 6.54 -11.31 -2.90
N MET A 304 7.85 -11.14 -3.06
CA MET A 304 8.51 -10.68 -4.27
C MET A 304 9.36 -11.79 -4.92
N SER A 305 9.56 -12.91 -4.20
CA SER A 305 10.39 -14.04 -4.61
C SER A 305 9.88 -15.36 -4.05
N GLU A 306 10.37 -16.46 -4.59
CA GLU A 306 10.13 -17.79 -4.03
C GLU A 306 10.70 -17.95 -2.61
N GLU A 307 11.79 -17.25 -2.29
CA GLU A 307 12.35 -17.20 -0.93
C GLU A 307 11.35 -16.57 0.04
N ASP A 308 10.71 -15.46 -0.34
CA ASP A 308 9.67 -14.83 0.47
C ASP A 308 8.50 -15.79 0.76
N ILE A 309 8.09 -16.59 -0.23
CA ILE A 309 7.02 -17.59 -0.06
C ILE A 309 7.46 -18.68 0.94
N GLN A 310 8.72 -19.11 0.87
CA GLN A 310 9.26 -20.08 1.84
C GLN A 310 9.28 -19.50 3.26
N ILE A 311 9.68 -18.25 3.42
CA ILE A 311 9.68 -17.55 4.71
C ILE A 311 8.24 -17.37 5.23
N ILE A 312 7.29 -16.94 4.41
CA ILE A 312 5.88 -16.84 4.79
C ILE A 312 5.37 -18.21 5.25
N THR A 313 5.65 -19.26 4.49
CA THR A 313 5.23 -20.63 4.81
C THR A 313 5.84 -21.10 6.14
N LYS A 314 7.10 -20.78 6.41
CA LYS A 314 7.75 -21.08 7.69
C LYS A 314 7.09 -20.34 8.84
N MET A 315 6.83 -19.03 8.68
CA MET A 315 6.22 -18.19 9.70
C MET A 315 4.75 -18.56 9.97
N SER A 316 4.02 -19.04 8.97
CA SER A 316 2.62 -19.47 9.12
C SER A 316 2.42 -20.74 9.95
N ARG A 317 3.51 -21.45 10.31
CA ARG A 317 3.43 -22.64 11.15
C ARG A 317 3.11 -22.37 12.61
N THR A 318 3.25 -21.10 13.05
CA THR A 318 2.81 -20.68 14.38
C THR A 318 1.66 -19.68 14.28
N ALA A 319 0.64 -19.86 15.13
CA ALA A 319 -0.45 -18.91 15.30
C ALA A 319 -0.16 -17.86 16.38
N ASP A 320 0.87 -18.09 17.20
CA ASP A 320 1.26 -17.15 18.25
C ASP A 320 2.02 -15.95 17.68
N THR A 321 1.80 -14.79 18.30
CA THR A 321 2.49 -13.54 17.99
C THR A 321 3.19 -13.01 19.24
N PHE A 322 4.04 -11.98 19.08
CA PHE A 322 4.63 -11.32 20.25
C PHE A 322 3.55 -10.90 21.25
N GLU A 323 2.49 -10.25 20.78
CA GLU A 323 1.38 -9.77 21.62
C GLU A 323 0.62 -10.93 22.29
N SER A 324 0.31 -12.00 21.58
CA SER A 324 -0.43 -13.15 22.12
C SER A 324 0.35 -13.87 23.22
N LEU A 325 1.69 -13.84 23.15
CA LEU A 325 2.57 -14.39 24.16
C LEU A 325 2.93 -13.39 25.27
N GLY A 326 2.33 -12.21 25.26
CA GLY A 326 2.51 -11.21 26.30
C GLY A 326 3.72 -10.28 26.11
N TYR A 327 4.40 -10.31 24.98
CA TYR A 327 5.49 -9.41 24.64
C TYR A 327 5.00 -8.22 23.84
N ILE A 328 5.16 -7.01 24.38
CA ILE A 328 4.61 -5.80 23.75
C ILE A 328 5.72 -4.81 23.44
N PHE A 329 5.88 -4.50 22.15
CA PHE A 329 6.67 -3.36 21.72
C PHE A 329 5.88 -2.07 21.93
N LYS A 330 6.53 -1.06 22.49
CA LYS A 330 6.02 0.30 22.65
C LYS A 330 6.99 1.26 21.99
N THR A 331 6.47 2.38 21.50
CA THR A 331 7.31 3.49 21.00
C THR A 331 7.71 4.39 22.15
N GLY A 332 8.96 4.86 22.17
CA GLY A 332 9.47 5.78 23.19
C GLY A 332 8.57 7.02 23.35
N PRO A 333 8.31 7.47 24.59
CA PRO A 333 7.35 8.53 24.87
C PRO A 333 7.86 9.94 24.53
N VAL A 334 9.18 10.14 24.36
CA VAL A 334 9.75 11.47 24.17
C VAL A 334 9.71 11.88 22.70
N VAL A 335 8.94 12.91 22.39
CA VAL A 335 8.94 13.59 21.08
C VAL A 335 9.78 14.86 21.21
N GLU A 336 10.99 14.87 20.68
CA GLU A 336 12.01 15.90 20.93
C GLU A 336 11.48 17.33 20.72
N PHE A 337 10.84 17.63 19.59
CA PHE A 337 10.38 18.96 19.27
C PHE A 337 9.24 19.46 20.21
N ARG A 338 8.51 18.55 20.87
CA ARG A 338 7.46 18.87 21.83
C ARG A 338 7.99 19.04 23.27
N ASN A 339 9.18 18.52 23.54
CA ASN A 339 9.74 18.40 24.89
C ASN A 339 11.07 19.16 25.06
N LYS A 340 11.35 20.15 24.21
CA LYS A 340 12.62 20.89 24.18
C LYS A 340 13.06 21.46 25.53
N ASN A 341 12.10 21.86 26.35
CA ASN A 341 12.37 22.53 27.63
C ASN A 341 12.79 21.56 28.76
N VAL A 342 12.51 20.27 28.59
CA VAL A 342 12.71 19.24 29.63
C VAL A 342 13.75 18.18 29.23
N ILE A 343 14.47 18.38 28.12
CA ILE A 343 15.54 17.53 27.66
C ILE A 343 16.88 18.28 27.63
N ALA A 344 17.99 17.54 27.78
CA ALA A 344 19.33 18.10 27.77
C ALA A 344 20.34 17.19 27.07
N SER A 345 21.37 17.77 26.43
CA SER A 345 22.48 17.04 25.80
C SER A 345 23.55 16.57 26.80
N VAL A 346 23.64 17.22 27.95
CA VAL A 346 24.59 16.87 29.00
C VAL A 346 23.83 16.54 30.30
N GLN A 347 24.44 15.67 31.11
CA GLN A 347 23.85 15.29 32.40
C GLN A 347 23.75 16.50 33.33
N ARG A 348 22.63 16.59 34.04
CA ARG A 348 22.31 17.62 35.05
C ARG A 348 21.68 16.98 36.25
N ARG A 349 21.72 17.66 37.40
CA ARG A 349 21.00 17.21 38.60
C ARG A 349 19.50 17.15 38.33
N GLY A 350 18.85 16.04 38.66
CA GLY A 350 17.43 15.79 38.39
C GLY A 350 17.11 15.31 36.97
N TYR A 351 18.12 15.02 36.12
CA TYR A 351 17.96 14.46 34.80
C TYR A 351 18.44 13.01 34.77
N ILE A 352 17.69 12.17 34.06
CA ILE A 352 18.00 10.75 33.88
C ILE A 352 18.32 10.45 32.41
N PRO A 353 18.98 9.30 32.11
CA PRO A 353 19.28 8.88 30.74
C PRO A 353 18.05 8.78 29.86
N MET A 354 18.17 9.27 28.64
CA MET A 354 17.18 9.13 27.55
C MET A 354 17.82 8.44 26.35
N PHE A 355 17.34 7.26 26.00
CA PHE A 355 17.87 6.43 24.95
C PHE A 355 17.30 6.83 23.58
N ARG A 356 18.15 6.77 22.56
CA ARG A 356 17.89 7.22 21.20
C ARG A 356 18.30 6.15 20.20
N ALA A 357 17.91 6.31 18.94
CA ALA A 357 18.36 5.44 17.86
C ALA A 357 19.90 5.41 17.72
N ALA A 358 20.58 6.51 18.04
CA ALA A 358 22.04 6.59 18.04
C ALA A 358 22.73 5.72 19.12
N ASN A 359 22.01 5.26 20.15
CA ASN A 359 22.53 4.34 21.16
C ASN A 359 22.57 2.88 20.66
N ILE A 360 21.91 2.57 19.54
CA ILE A 360 21.94 1.25 18.92
C ILE A 360 23.03 1.25 17.84
N VAL A 361 24.17 0.65 18.15
CA VAL A 361 25.38 0.67 17.31
C VAL A 361 25.78 -0.78 17.02
N ASN A 362 25.67 -1.23 15.77
CA ASN A 362 26.06 -2.59 15.34
C ASN A 362 25.50 -3.71 16.26
N GLY A 363 24.23 -3.60 16.63
CA GLY A 363 23.56 -4.59 17.49
C GLY A 363 23.91 -4.48 18.98
N GLN A 364 24.66 -3.45 19.41
CA GLN A 364 25.05 -3.21 20.79
C GLN A 364 24.46 -1.90 21.31
N PHE A 365 24.15 -1.86 22.61
CA PHE A 365 23.74 -0.66 23.29
C PHE A 365 24.98 0.13 23.76
N VAL A 366 25.05 1.41 23.39
CA VAL A 366 26.15 2.32 23.79
C VAL A 366 25.55 3.60 24.36
N PHE A 367 25.88 3.91 25.63
CA PHE A 367 25.46 5.16 26.29
C PHE A 367 26.62 5.80 27.05
N PRO A 368 26.81 7.12 26.97
CA PRO A 368 26.14 8.03 26.03
C PRO A 368 26.51 7.76 24.57
N ALA A 369 25.59 8.07 23.65
CA ALA A 369 25.86 7.99 22.23
C ALA A 369 26.73 9.15 21.76
N ASN A 370 27.53 8.95 20.69
CA ASN A 370 28.27 10.02 20.06
C ASN A 370 27.32 10.89 19.20
N THR A 371 26.65 11.85 19.84
CA THR A 371 25.71 12.77 19.20
C THR A 371 25.62 14.09 19.98
N SER A 372 25.37 15.18 19.27
CA SER A 372 25.09 16.50 19.86
C SER A 372 23.65 16.66 20.36
N LYS A 373 22.77 15.69 20.04
CA LYS A 373 21.36 15.73 20.45
C LYS A 373 21.17 15.45 21.94
N ALA A 374 20.02 15.84 22.47
CA ALA A 374 19.67 15.58 23.89
C ALA A 374 19.67 14.08 24.21
N GLN A 375 20.25 13.69 25.34
CA GLN A 375 20.35 12.31 25.85
C GLN A 375 19.91 12.17 27.30
N TYR A 376 19.31 13.23 27.86
CA TYR A 376 18.81 13.26 29.23
C TYR A 376 17.46 13.94 29.26
N VAL A 377 16.60 13.54 30.20
CA VAL A 377 15.27 14.11 30.43
C VAL A 377 15.05 14.40 31.90
N ASP A 378 14.29 15.45 32.21
CA ASP A 378 13.93 15.84 33.59
C ASP A 378 13.07 14.75 34.24
N ILE A 379 13.49 14.25 35.40
CA ILE A 379 12.79 13.17 36.14
C ILE A 379 11.40 13.60 36.64
N THR A 380 11.10 14.90 36.68
CA THR A 380 9.78 15.39 37.09
C THR A 380 8.69 15.15 36.06
N GLU A 381 9.06 14.89 34.77
CA GLU A 381 8.16 14.64 33.66
C GLU A 381 7.69 13.18 33.60
N GLN A 382 6.91 12.76 34.60
CA GLN A 382 6.48 11.37 34.81
C GLN A 382 5.97 10.63 33.54
N LYS A 383 5.23 11.33 32.67
CA LYS A 383 4.70 10.78 31.43
C LYS A 383 5.76 10.41 30.37
N LEU A 384 7.00 10.91 30.56
CA LEU A 384 8.12 10.64 29.65
C LEU A 384 9.03 9.53 30.20
N LEU A 385 8.73 9.00 31.40
CA LEU A 385 9.55 8.01 32.08
C LEU A 385 9.14 6.59 31.74
N VAL A 386 10.11 5.72 31.68
CA VAL A 386 9.98 4.26 31.51
C VAL A 386 10.78 3.60 32.63
N SER A 387 10.26 2.54 33.25
CA SER A 387 10.99 1.81 34.29
C SER A 387 12.32 1.30 33.76
N ASN A 388 13.39 1.49 34.51
CA ASN A 388 14.73 1.02 34.20
C ASN A 388 14.80 -0.51 34.37
N ARG A 389 14.64 -1.27 33.30
CA ARG A 389 14.60 -2.74 33.29
C ARG A 389 15.25 -3.27 32.01
N ASN A 390 15.60 -4.56 32.01
CA ASN A 390 16.03 -5.24 30.80
C ASN A 390 14.98 -5.06 29.70
N THR A 391 15.42 -4.74 28.49
CA THR A 391 14.55 -4.59 27.33
C THR A 391 15.31 -4.80 26.02
N VAL A 392 14.58 -5.10 24.96
CA VAL A 392 15.10 -5.01 23.59
C VAL A 392 14.74 -3.63 23.05
N LEU A 393 15.76 -2.89 22.61
CA LEU A 393 15.62 -1.61 21.92
C LEU A 393 15.71 -1.86 20.41
N LEU A 394 14.85 -1.21 19.63
CA LEU A 394 14.80 -1.39 18.18
C LEU A 394 14.61 -0.03 17.51
N ARG A 395 15.42 0.28 16.48
CA ARG A 395 15.28 1.51 15.72
C ARG A 395 13.91 1.56 15.03
N ARG A 396 13.21 2.67 15.19
CA ARG A 396 11.92 2.90 14.55
C ARG A 396 12.04 3.39 13.11
N LEU A 397 13.15 4.03 12.74
CA LEU A 397 13.42 4.48 11.39
C LEU A 397 14.51 3.59 10.79
N SER A 398 14.19 2.99 9.67
CA SER A 398 15.09 2.15 8.89
C SER A 398 14.68 2.25 7.42
N ALA A 399 15.62 2.62 6.56
CA ALA A 399 15.36 2.68 5.13
C ALA A 399 15.28 1.26 4.52
N LYS A 400 14.58 1.12 3.40
CA LYS A 400 14.43 -0.16 2.71
C LYS A 400 15.80 -0.66 2.21
N GLU A 401 16.65 0.27 1.82
CA GLU A 401 17.99 0.06 1.27
C GLU A 401 19.03 -0.31 2.33
N GLU A 402 18.69 -0.18 3.63
CA GLU A 402 19.59 -0.60 4.70
C GLU A 402 19.74 -2.14 4.70
N PRO A 403 20.93 -2.67 5.03
CA PRO A 403 21.16 -4.11 5.05
C PRO A 403 20.16 -4.89 5.92
N ARG A 404 19.68 -4.25 7.01
CA ARG A 404 18.65 -4.79 7.90
C ARG A 404 17.61 -3.74 8.25
N ARG A 405 16.36 -4.17 8.20
CA ARG A 405 15.21 -3.36 8.66
C ARG A 405 15.06 -3.41 10.18
N LEU A 406 15.23 -4.59 10.77
CA LEU A 406 15.12 -4.81 12.20
C LEU A 406 16.48 -4.63 12.88
N GLN A 407 16.81 -3.38 13.24
CA GLN A 407 18.05 -3.02 13.91
C GLN A 407 17.80 -2.91 15.42
N SER A 408 18.13 -3.95 16.15
CA SER A 408 17.87 -4.07 17.59
C SER A 408 19.15 -4.31 18.39
N CYS A 409 19.05 -4.08 19.68
CA CYS A 409 20.05 -4.47 20.68
C CYS A 409 19.39 -4.75 22.01
N VAL A 410 20.07 -5.49 22.87
CA VAL A 410 19.66 -5.69 24.27
C VAL A 410 20.17 -4.52 25.12
N TYR A 411 19.29 -3.99 25.97
CA TYR A 411 19.64 -3.16 27.08
C TYR A 411 19.48 -3.96 28.38
N TYR A 412 20.56 -4.10 29.12
CA TYR A 412 20.56 -4.66 30.46
C TYR A 412 20.38 -3.53 31.48
N GLN A 413 19.46 -3.73 32.44
CA GLN A 413 19.26 -2.77 33.51
C GLN A 413 20.61 -2.38 34.13
N SER A 414 20.89 -1.09 34.17
CA SER A 414 22.15 -0.57 34.67
C SER A 414 21.97 0.77 35.41
N GLY A 415 22.88 1.06 36.35
CA GLY A 415 22.85 2.28 37.20
C GLY A 415 21.76 2.24 38.24
N ASP A 416 21.76 3.27 39.10
CA ASP A 416 20.89 3.38 40.30
C ASP A 416 19.55 4.07 40.03
N ASN A 417 19.32 4.54 38.79
CA ASN A 417 18.08 5.21 38.45
C ASN A 417 16.92 4.21 38.36
N GLU A 418 15.82 4.47 39.06
CA GLU A 418 14.58 3.69 38.94
C GLU A 418 13.96 3.81 37.55
N TYR A 419 14.17 4.95 36.89
CA TYR A 419 13.62 5.28 35.60
C TYR A 419 14.70 5.63 34.57
N ILE A 420 14.38 5.39 33.34
CA ILE A 420 15.04 5.87 32.11
C ILE A 420 13.99 6.56 31.25
N SER A 421 14.41 7.09 30.14
CA SER A 421 13.48 7.54 29.10
C SER A 421 13.91 7.06 27.72
N ILE A 422 12.98 7.11 26.76
CA ILE A 422 13.21 6.62 25.41
C ILE A 422 12.61 7.61 24.41
N GLU A 423 13.39 7.99 23.42
CA GLU A 423 12.98 8.90 22.37
C GLU A 423 12.11 8.16 21.31
N ASN A 424 11.18 8.86 20.66
CA ASN A 424 10.14 8.28 19.82
C ASN A 424 10.64 7.63 18.49
N HIS A 425 11.93 7.71 18.18
CA HIS A 425 12.55 6.95 17.10
C HIS A 425 13.11 5.59 17.54
N VAL A 426 12.79 5.17 18.75
CA VAL A 426 13.11 3.84 19.29
C VAL A 426 11.85 3.16 19.80
N ASN A 427 11.67 1.90 19.41
CA ASN A 427 10.72 0.99 20.03
C ASN A 427 11.43 0.20 21.13
N TYR A 428 10.70 -0.17 22.18
CA TYR A 428 11.21 -0.97 23.28
C TYR A 428 10.21 -2.05 23.71
N LEU A 429 10.73 -3.16 24.20
CA LEU A 429 9.95 -4.34 24.58
C LEU A 429 9.59 -4.32 26.07
N VAL A 430 8.36 -4.72 26.40
CA VAL A 430 7.88 -4.93 27.77
C VAL A 430 6.97 -6.16 27.83
N HIS A 431 6.78 -6.71 29.04
CA HIS A 431 5.65 -7.63 29.26
C HIS A 431 4.32 -6.88 29.37
N SER A 432 3.27 -7.44 28.83
CA SER A 432 1.90 -6.91 28.89
C SER A 432 1.37 -6.78 30.33
N ASN A 433 1.76 -7.68 31.21
CA ASN A 433 1.41 -7.71 32.63
C ASN A 433 2.32 -6.84 33.53
N GLY A 434 3.33 -6.17 32.95
CA GLY A 434 4.26 -5.29 33.67
C GLY A 434 5.39 -5.99 34.45
N THR A 435 5.51 -7.33 34.38
CA THR A 435 6.65 -8.03 34.98
C THR A 435 7.97 -7.69 34.27
N PRO A 436 9.12 -7.65 34.97
CA PRO A 436 10.41 -7.47 34.32
C PRO A 436 10.72 -8.64 33.36
N LEU A 437 11.34 -8.30 32.23
CA LEU A 437 11.93 -9.29 31.33
C LEU A 437 13.22 -9.84 31.93
N SER A 438 13.41 -11.16 31.89
CA SER A 438 14.67 -11.80 32.25
C SER A 438 15.75 -11.54 31.18
N ILE A 439 17.02 -11.73 31.56
CA ILE A 439 18.14 -11.65 30.61
C ILE A 439 17.95 -12.64 29.47
N ASP A 440 17.62 -13.86 29.79
CA ASP A 440 17.39 -14.92 28.78
C ASP A 440 16.25 -14.60 27.80
N GLU A 441 15.19 -13.91 28.25
CA GLU A 441 14.09 -13.51 27.36
C GLU A 441 14.52 -12.42 26.39
N VAL A 442 15.21 -11.38 26.88
CA VAL A 442 15.66 -10.29 25.98
C VAL A 442 16.71 -10.75 24.99
N GLU A 443 17.60 -11.65 25.39
CA GLU A 443 18.61 -12.24 24.49
C GLU A 443 17.95 -13.13 23.43
N TRP A 444 17.03 -14.00 23.82
CA TRP A 444 16.27 -14.85 22.92
C TRP A 444 15.47 -14.04 21.91
N ILE A 445 14.72 -13.03 22.37
CA ILE A 445 13.91 -12.17 21.48
C ILE A 445 14.81 -11.35 20.54
N ASN A 446 15.92 -10.80 21.06
CA ASN A 446 16.86 -10.06 20.23
C ASN A 446 17.47 -10.98 19.13
N GLY A 447 17.84 -12.21 19.49
CA GLY A 447 18.33 -13.21 18.55
C GLY A 447 17.33 -13.49 17.41
N ILE A 448 16.04 -13.60 17.74
CA ILE A 448 14.96 -13.76 16.77
C ILE A 448 14.88 -12.54 15.84
N LEU A 449 14.80 -11.33 16.39
CA LEU A 449 14.67 -10.09 15.61
C LEU A 449 15.86 -9.81 14.69
N THR A 450 17.04 -10.28 15.07
CA THR A 450 18.27 -10.14 14.28
C THR A 450 18.50 -11.28 13.29
N SER A 451 17.61 -12.27 13.21
CA SER A 451 17.68 -13.34 12.21
C SER A 451 17.28 -12.83 10.82
N ASP A 452 17.78 -13.48 9.78
CA ASP A 452 17.48 -13.15 8.39
C ASP A 452 16.00 -13.40 8.08
N ASP A 453 15.43 -14.50 8.57
CA ASP A 453 14.02 -14.86 8.37
C ASP A 453 13.06 -13.73 8.83
N TYR A 454 13.32 -13.14 10.02
CA TYR A 454 12.49 -12.06 10.55
C TYR A 454 12.69 -10.75 9.80
N ASP A 455 13.91 -10.47 9.32
CA ASP A 455 14.16 -9.28 8.50
C ASP A 455 13.45 -9.37 7.15
N ILE A 456 13.54 -10.53 6.47
CA ILE A 456 12.85 -10.81 5.21
C ILE A 456 11.33 -10.74 5.43
N TYR A 457 10.80 -11.43 6.45
CA TYR A 457 9.37 -11.41 6.73
C TYR A 457 8.86 -10.00 7.01
N TYR A 458 9.62 -9.19 7.76
CA TYR A 458 9.26 -7.80 8.01
C TYR A 458 9.25 -6.94 6.72
N ARG A 459 10.16 -7.19 5.79
CA ARG A 459 10.18 -6.52 4.46
C ARG A 459 8.95 -6.87 3.63
N ILE A 460 8.49 -8.11 3.69
CA ILE A 460 7.26 -8.55 3.02
C ILE A 460 6.04 -7.77 3.56
N ILE A 461 5.98 -7.55 4.86
CA ILE A 461 4.89 -6.80 5.52
C ILE A 461 4.99 -5.31 5.21
N ASN A 462 6.18 -4.71 5.40
CA ASN A 462 6.34 -3.26 5.49
C ASN A 462 7.29 -2.69 4.45
N GLY A 463 6.76 -1.91 3.51
CA GLY A 463 7.53 -1.11 2.54
C GLY A 463 7.82 0.33 2.98
N SER A 464 7.36 0.77 4.17
CA SER A 464 7.62 2.14 4.65
C SER A 464 8.96 2.24 5.37
N THR A 465 9.47 3.46 5.58
CA THR A 465 10.71 3.70 6.34
C THR A 465 10.52 3.55 7.86
N GLN A 466 9.28 3.39 8.35
CA GLN A 466 9.01 3.26 9.78
C GLN A 466 8.79 1.80 10.17
N VAL A 467 9.48 1.37 11.23
CA VAL A 467 9.24 0.10 11.92
C VAL A 467 8.26 0.39 13.05
N ASN A 468 6.99 0.03 12.85
CA ASN A 468 5.92 0.37 13.79
C ASN A 468 5.80 -0.69 14.89
N ALA A 469 5.64 -0.24 16.14
CA ALA A 469 5.44 -1.13 17.29
C ALA A 469 4.22 -2.07 17.11
N GLY A 470 3.13 -1.56 16.51
CA GLY A 470 1.94 -2.38 16.22
C GLY A 470 2.20 -3.52 15.24
N GLU A 471 3.07 -3.32 14.24
CA GLU A 471 3.48 -4.38 13.30
C GLU A 471 4.38 -5.40 14.00
N LEU A 472 5.34 -4.94 14.82
CA LEU A 472 6.20 -5.82 15.60
C LEU A 472 5.39 -6.74 16.54
N ASN A 473 4.35 -6.22 17.18
CA ASN A 473 3.48 -6.97 18.08
C ASN A 473 2.72 -8.10 17.38
N LYS A 474 2.51 -7.98 16.07
CA LYS A 474 1.82 -8.98 15.24
C LYS A 474 2.75 -9.95 14.53
N LEU A 475 4.07 -9.77 14.65
CA LEU A 475 5.01 -10.74 14.09
C LEU A 475 4.79 -12.11 14.74
N PRO A 476 4.85 -13.19 13.97
CA PRO A 476 4.80 -14.55 14.48
C PRO A 476 5.89 -14.77 15.52
N LEU A 477 5.59 -15.48 16.59
CA LEU A 477 6.58 -15.84 17.61
C LEU A 477 6.35 -17.29 18.06
N GLN A 478 7.30 -18.15 17.75
CA GLN A 478 7.27 -19.51 18.23
C GLN A 478 7.52 -19.52 19.75
N ARG A 479 6.73 -20.29 20.49
CA ARG A 479 6.94 -20.45 21.94
C ARG A 479 8.33 -20.98 22.22
N ARG A 480 8.97 -20.42 23.25
CA ARG A 480 10.23 -20.94 23.76
C ARG A 480 9.96 -22.34 24.33
N GLU A 481 10.67 -23.36 23.83
CA GLU A 481 10.66 -24.68 24.48
C GLU A 481 11.23 -24.50 25.89
N GLN A 482 10.39 -24.73 26.91
CA GLN A 482 10.87 -24.78 28.28
C GLN A 482 11.70 -26.06 28.40
N ASN A 483 13.02 -25.91 28.44
CA ASN A 483 13.88 -27.02 28.84
C ASN A 483 13.44 -27.48 30.21
N GLU A 484 12.89 -28.69 30.32
CA GLU A 484 12.46 -29.34 31.57
C GLU A 484 13.61 -29.57 32.57
N ALA A 485 14.81 -29.10 32.27
CA ALA A 485 16.03 -29.31 33.06
C ALA A 485 16.11 -28.48 34.36
N THR A 486 15.14 -27.57 34.66
CA THR A 486 15.21 -26.73 35.87
C THR A 486 14.17 -27.14 36.94
N ARG A 487 13.56 -28.33 36.83
CA ARG A 487 12.70 -28.89 37.87
C ARG A 487 13.38 -30.13 38.49
N ARG A 488 14.58 -29.98 38.96
CA ARG A 488 15.18 -30.95 39.90
C ARG A 488 15.93 -30.24 41.03
#